data_306053d7cd38ebe3e8c616042e338749
#
_entry.id   306053d7cd38ebe3e8c616042e338749
#
_cell.length_a   1.000
_cell.length_b   1.000
_cell.length_c   1.000
_cell.angle_alpha   90.00
_cell.angle_beta   90.00
_cell.angle_gamma   90.00
#
_symmetry.space_group_name_H-M   'P 1'
#
loop_
_entity.id
_entity.type
_entity.pdbx_description
1 polymer ?
#
loop_
_entity_poly.entity_id
_entity_poly.type
_entity_poly.pdbx_seq_one_letter_code
_entity_poly.pdbx_strand_id
1 'polypeptide(L)'
;MKFFFTLLITFSACTLFAQKDSAATLRSILLEQLKTTHNTKDWFVPVNTAVAGLTAEQANWKDSTGNHSIAQLTTHLIFWNKQSLDKFKGIKPDTFSGDNKETFSKVNDKTWSTIVAQLDGILTEWEQQVQAADEKKLQAWYSTIAHIGTHNAYHTGQILYIRKMKGWWQDENGVK
;
A
#
# COMPACT_ATOMS: atom_id res chain seq x y z
N MET A 1 77.25 11.54 21.09
CA MET A 1 76.14 10.65 20.71
C MET A 1 74.95 11.49 20.33
N LYS A 2 74.61 11.59 19.03
CA LYS A 2 73.42 12.34 18.54
C LYS A 2 72.35 11.31 18.25
N PHE A 3 71.27 11.36 19.02
CA PHE A 3 70.08 10.52 18.77
C PHE A 3 69.17 11.21 17.71
N PHE A 4 69.00 10.59 16.55
CA PHE A 4 68.00 10.96 15.56
C PHE A 4 66.69 10.30 15.94
N PHE A 5 65.63 11.08 16.23
CA PHE A 5 64.29 10.61 16.43
C PHE A 5 63.58 10.65 15.08
N THR A 6 63.34 9.50 14.48
CA THR A 6 62.56 9.39 13.22
C THR A 6 61.09 9.33 13.58
N LEU A 7 60.32 10.38 13.27
CA LEU A 7 58.89 10.45 13.47
C LEU A 7 58.17 9.72 12.29
N LEU A 8 57.60 8.55 12.57
CA LEU A 8 56.82 7.79 11.59
C LEU A 8 55.37 8.34 11.57
N ILE A 9 55.03 9.14 10.53
CA ILE A 9 53.66 9.62 10.32
C ILE A 9 52.89 8.53 9.55
N THR A 10 52.02 7.79 10.25
CA THR A 10 51.05 6.85 9.61
C THR A 10 49.89 7.63 9.05
N PHE A 11 49.81 7.72 7.72
CA PHE A 11 48.65 8.26 7.00
C PHE A 11 47.54 7.22 7.04
N SER A 12 46.56 7.39 7.92
CA SER A 12 45.32 6.59 7.93
C SER A 12 44.42 7.10 6.82
N ALA A 13 44.38 6.40 5.71
CA ALA A 13 43.45 6.70 4.62
C ALA A 13 42.03 6.30 5.04
N CYS A 14 41.24 7.25 5.56
CA CYS A 14 39.80 7.10 5.70
C CYS A 14 39.16 7.03 4.30
N THR A 15 38.85 5.85 3.82
CA THR A 15 37.98 5.68 2.66
C THR A 15 36.58 6.13 3.05
N LEU A 16 36.21 7.35 2.71
CA LEU A 16 34.84 7.82 2.71
C LEU A 16 34.08 7.02 1.63
N PHE A 17 33.34 6.00 2.06
CA PHE A 17 32.29 5.42 1.22
C PHE A 17 31.21 6.50 1.10
N ALA A 18 31.27 7.29 0.05
CA ALA A 18 30.15 8.12 -0.35
C ALA A 18 29.01 7.17 -0.70
N GLN A 19 28.02 7.08 0.19
CA GLN A 19 26.76 6.42 -0.09
C GLN A 19 26.15 7.18 -1.27
N LYS A 20 26.21 6.58 -2.46
CA LYS A 20 25.65 7.17 -3.67
C LYS A 20 24.14 7.11 -3.49
N ASP A 21 23.54 8.21 -3.06
CA ASP A 21 22.09 8.37 -3.12
C ASP A 21 21.69 8.14 -4.56
N SER A 22 21.17 6.94 -4.86
CA SER A 22 20.67 6.65 -6.20
C SER A 22 19.47 7.56 -6.43
N ALA A 23 19.49 8.36 -7.48
CA ALA A 23 18.36 9.19 -7.87
C ALA A 23 17.08 8.33 -7.92
N ALA A 24 15.98 8.89 -7.42
CA ALA A 24 14.69 8.21 -7.46
C ALA A 24 14.32 7.84 -8.91
N THR A 25 13.96 6.60 -9.13
CA THR A 25 13.50 6.10 -10.43
C THR A 25 11.98 6.05 -10.46
N LEU A 26 11.38 6.01 -11.63
CA LEU A 26 9.93 5.81 -11.75
C LEU A 26 9.48 4.56 -10.97
N ARG A 27 10.22 3.46 -11.09
CA ARG A 27 9.96 2.21 -10.36
C ARG A 27 9.98 2.42 -8.86
N SER A 28 11.01 3.07 -8.31
CA SER A 28 11.13 3.28 -6.86
C SER A 28 9.99 4.13 -6.31
N ILE A 29 9.59 5.19 -7.04
CA ILE A 29 8.48 6.06 -6.66
C ILE A 29 7.15 5.28 -6.66
N LEU A 30 6.88 4.50 -7.71
CA LEU A 30 5.65 3.72 -7.81
C LEU A 30 5.57 2.62 -6.74
N LEU A 31 6.68 1.95 -6.46
CA LEU A 31 6.75 0.94 -5.40
C LEU A 31 6.56 1.53 -4.01
N GLU A 32 7.14 2.70 -3.75
CA GLU A 32 6.93 3.41 -2.49
C GLU A 32 5.45 3.74 -2.28
N GLN A 33 4.78 4.28 -3.30
CA GLN A 33 3.34 4.57 -3.26
C GLN A 33 2.50 3.31 -3.01
N LEU A 34 2.80 2.19 -3.66
CA LEU A 34 2.10 0.93 -3.44
C LEU A 34 2.32 0.42 -2.02
N LYS A 35 3.56 0.34 -1.54
CA LYS A 35 3.90 -0.17 -0.21
C LYS A 35 3.32 0.68 0.92
N THR A 36 3.39 2.00 0.82
CA THR A 36 2.88 2.89 1.86
C THR A 36 1.36 2.91 1.92
N THR A 37 0.66 2.64 0.82
CA THR A 37 -0.79 2.45 0.82
C THR A 37 -1.23 1.04 1.25
N HIS A 38 -0.36 0.04 1.14
CA HIS A 38 -0.62 -1.37 1.43
C HIS A 38 -0.33 -1.76 2.88
N ASN A 39 0.95 -1.78 3.29
CA ASN A 39 1.39 -2.38 4.56
C ASN A 39 2.53 -1.64 5.27
N THR A 40 3.14 -0.65 4.65
CA THR A 40 4.27 0.09 5.21
C THR A 40 3.77 1.41 5.80
N LYS A 41 3.90 1.59 7.12
CA LYS A 41 3.58 2.86 7.78
C LYS A 41 4.61 3.92 7.41
N ASP A 42 4.12 5.08 6.99
CA ASP A 42 4.94 6.25 6.68
C ASP A 42 4.14 7.53 7.00
N TRP A 43 3.70 8.32 6.02
CA TRP A 43 2.92 9.54 6.23
C TRP A 43 1.48 9.27 6.69
N PHE A 44 0.98 8.08 6.43
CA PHE A 44 -0.38 7.66 6.80
C PHE A 44 -0.43 6.16 7.11
N VAL A 45 -1.55 5.75 7.70
CA VAL A 45 -1.79 4.35 8.04
C VAL A 45 -2.12 3.55 6.78
N PRO A 46 -1.42 2.44 6.49
CA PRO A 46 -1.71 1.60 5.34
C PRO A 46 -3.00 0.80 5.51
N VAL A 47 -3.59 0.36 4.40
CA VAL A 47 -4.89 -0.32 4.40
C VAL A 47 -4.91 -1.61 5.23
N ASN A 48 -3.83 -2.40 5.22
CA ASN A 48 -3.76 -3.63 6.02
C ASN A 48 -3.89 -3.34 7.51
N THR A 49 -3.26 -2.27 8.01
CA THR A 49 -3.43 -1.82 9.40
C THR A 49 -4.85 -1.28 9.63
N ALA A 50 -5.41 -0.58 8.65
CA ALA A 50 -6.74 0.02 8.77
C ALA A 50 -7.86 -1.03 8.87
N VAL A 51 -7.73 -2.21 8.24
CA VAL A 51 -8.74 -3.28 8.30
C VAL A 51 -8.46 -4.33 9.37
N ALA A 52 -7.26 -4.34 9.96
CA ALA A 52 -6.85 -5.36 10.93
C ALA A 52 -7.69 -5.34 12.22
N GLY A 53 -7.95 -6.54 12.77
CA GLY A 53 -8.58 -6.71 14.09
C GLY A 53 -10.08 -6.39 14.14
N LEU A 54 -10.73 -6.10 13.02
CA LEU A 54 -12.18 -5.89 12.95
C LEU A 54 -12.93 -7.21 12.86
N THR A 55 -14.08 -7.30 13.54
CA THR A 55 -15.06 -8.36 13.30
C THR A 55 -15.86 -8.08 12.04
N ALA A 56 -16.51 -9.08 11.48
CA ALA A 56 -17.41 -8.88 10.34
C ALA A 56 -18.60 -7.97 10.68
N GLU A 57 -19.10 -8.02 11.92
CA GLU A 57 -20.14 -7.11 12.40
C GLU A 57 -19.66 -5.66 12.36
N GLN A 58 -18.48 -5.38 12.91
CA GLN A 58 -17.85 -4.06 12.85
C GLN A 58 -17.61 -3.60 11.40
N ALA A 59 -17.11 -4.50 10.57
CA ALA A 59 -16.83 -4.20 9.16
C ALA A 59 -18.10 -3.89 8.35
N ASN A 60 -19.23 -4.54 8.66
CA ASN A 60 -20.52 -4.29 7.99
C ASN A 60 -21.33 -3.12 8.58
N TRP A 61 -20.88 -2.55 9.71
CA TRP A 61 -21.61 -1.45 10.31
C TRP A 61 -21.76 -0.26 9.35
N LYS A 62 -22.96 0.31 9.33
CA LYS A 62 -23.29 1.52 8.55
C LYS A 62 -24.07 2.48 9.42
N ASP A 63 -23.88 3.77 9.18
CA ASP A 63 -24.78 4.79 9.66
C ASP A 63 -26.07 4.87 8.81
N SER A 64 -26.97 5.77 9.18
CA SER A 64 -28.24 6.01 8.45
C SER A 64 -28.08 6.94 7.24
N THR A 65 -26.88 7.44 6.94
CA THR A 65 -26.66 8.49 5.94
C THR A 65 -26.41 7.96 4.52
N GLY A 66 -26.41 6.64 4.34
CA GLY A 66 -26.15 6.02 3.03
C GLY A 66 -24.66 5.82 2.68
N ASN A 67 -23.75 6.17 3.60
CA ASN A 67 -22.32 5.90 3.45
C ASN A 67 -22.02 4.40 3.34
N HIS A 68 -20.87 4.06 2.77
CA HIS A 68 -20.41 2.68 2.69
C HIS A 68 -19.83 2.21 4.02
N SER A 69 -20.03 0.91 4.33
CA SER A 69 -19.35 0.25 5.45
C SER A 69 -17.88 -0.04 5.14
N ILE A 70 -17.09 -0.36 6.17
CA ILE A 70 -15.69 -0.79 6.00
C ILE A 70 -15.61 -2.00 5.06
N ALA A 71 -16.50 -3.00 5.22
CA ALA A 71 -16.57 -4.17 4.34
C ALA A 71 -16.83 -3.78 2.89
N GLN A 72 -17.75 -2.87 2.65
CA GLN A 72 -18.06 -2.37 1.31
C GLN A 72 -16.87 -1.63 0.68
N LEU A 73 -16.19 -0.77 1.45
CA LEU A 73 -14.98 -0.09 0.99
C LEU A 73 -13.86 -1.08 0.67
N THR A 74 -13.70 -2.12 1.48
CA THR A 74 -12.69 -3.16 1.27
C THR A 74 -12.98 -3.97 0.00
N THR A 75 -14.22 -4.40 -0.23
CA THR A 75 -14.61 -5.14 -1.45
C THR A 75 -14.47 -4.29 -2.71
N HIS A 76 -14.76 -2.99 -2.61
CA HIS A 76 -14.55 -2.02 -3.68
C HIS A 76 -13.06 -1.87 -4.04
N LEU A 77 -12.19 -1.79 -3.04
CA LEU A 77 -10.73 -1.78 -3.25
C LEU A 77 -10.25 -3.07 -3.94
N ILE A 78 -10.71 -4.23 -3.48
CA ILE A 78 -10.39 -5.53 -4.10
C ILE A 78 -10.78 -5.51 -5.58
N PHE A 79 -12.01 -5.10 -5.89
CA PHE A 79 -12.53 -5.09 -7.25
C PHE A 79 -11.63 -4.26 -8.19
N TRP A 80 -11.38 -2.99 -7.86
CA TRP A 80 -10.64 -2.09 -8.76
C TRP A 80 -9.15 -2.42 -8.82
N ASN A 81 -8.54 -2.86 -7.70
CA ASN A 81 -7.17 -3.33 -7.72
C ASN A 81 -7.02 -4.57 -8.61
N LYS A 82 -7.92 -5.56 -8.48
CA LYS A 82 -7.89 -6.79 -9.30
C LYS A 82 -8.12 -6.48 -10.78
N GLN A 83 -9.15 -5.71 -11.12
CA GLN A 83 -9.45 -5.32 -12.51
C GLN A 83 -8.26 -4.64 -13.20
N SER A 84 -7.59 -3.75 -12.49
CA SER A 84 -6.42 -3.03 -13.01
C SER A 84 -5.19 -3.91 -13.08
N LEU A 85 -4.97 -4.78 -12.09
CA LEU A 85 -3.87 -5.73 -12.05
C LEU A 85 -3.96 -6.76 -13.19
N ASP A 86 -5.14 -7.31 -13.43
CA ASP A 86 -5.36 -8.24 -14.53
C ASP A 86 -5.02 -7.59 -15.88
N LYS A 87 -5.48 -6.36 -16.12
CA LYS A 87 -5.11 -5.59 -17.32
C LYS A 87 -3.59 -5.35 -17.40
N PHE A 88 -2.97 -4.99 -16.29
CA PHE A 88 -1.51 -4.80 -16.24
C PHE A 88 -0.76 -6.09 -16.60
N LYS A 89 -1.26 -7.25 -16.16
CA LYS A 89 -0.71 -8.58 -16.48
C LYS A 89 -1.03 -9.03 -17.92
N GLY A 90 -1.88 -8.32 -18.64
CA GLY A 90 -2.39 -8.74 -19.96
C GLY A 90 -3.47 -9.82 -19.88
N ILE A 91 -4.07 -10.00 -18.71
CA ILE A 91 -5.19 -10.91 -18.49
C ILE A 91 -6.49 -10.15 -18.76
N LYS A 92 -7.43 -10.77 -19.45
CA LYS A 92 -8.76 -10.19 -19.64
C LYS A 92 -9.48 -10.15 -18.28
N PRO A 93 -9.85 -8.96 -17.78
CA PRO A 93 -10.56 -8.88 -16.52
C PRO A 93 -11.97 -9.50 -16.59
N ASP A 94 -12.54 -9.77 -15.43
CA ASP A 94 -13.93 -10.19 -15.31
C ASP A 94 -14.87 -9.15 -15.92
N THR A 95 -15.99 -9.64 -16.47
CA THR A 95 -17.02 -8.77 -17.06
C THR A 95 -17.61 -7.87 -15.96
N PHE A 96 -17.74 -6.58 -16.26
CA PHE A 96 -18.30 -5.59 -15.36
C PHE A 96 -19.40 -4.80 -16.09
N SER A 97 -20.54 -4.60 -15.44
CA SER A 97 -21.69 -3.90 -16.00
C SER A 97 -21.44 -2.40 -16.23
N GLY A 98 -20.45 -1.83 -15.52
CA GLY A 98 -20.19 -0.39 -15.47
C GLY A 98 -20.86 0.33 -14.28
N ASP A 99 -21.75 -0.33 -13.54
CA ASP A 99 -22.34 0.25 -12.32
C ASP A 99 -21.40 0.09 -11.13
N ASN A 100 -20.74 1.18 -10.74
CA ASN A 100 -19.80 1.20 -9.61
C ASN A 100 -20.43 0.72 -8.29
N LYS A 101 -21.75 0.79 -8.12
CA LYS A 101 -22.46 0.30 -6.92
C LYS A 101 -22.30 -1.20 -6.70
N GLU A 102 -22.15 -1.97 -7.77
CA GLU A 102 -21.97 -3.42 -7.70
C GLU A 102 -20.64 -3.84 -7.06
N THR A 103 -19.68 -2.94 -6.97
CA THR A 103 -18.37 -3.22 -6.37
C THR A 103 -18.40 -3.21 -4.83
N PHE A 104 -19.48 -2.68 -4.22
CA PHE A 104 -19.66 -2.53 -2.77
C PHE A 104 -20.48 -3.67 -2.18
N SER A 105 -19.83 -4.74 -1.76
CA SER A 105 -20.50 -5.93 -1.24
C SER A 105 -20.47 -6.01 0.28
N LYS A 106 -21.49 -6.65 0.88
CA LYS A 106 -21.48 -7.03 2.29
C LYS A 106 -20.70 -8.32 2.47
N VAL A 107 -20.16 -8.51 3.66
CA VAL A 107 -19.47 -9.74 4.06
C VAL A 107 -20.17 -10.41 5.24
N ASN A 108 -19.86 -11.67 5.48
CA ASN A 108 -20.28 -12.39 6.70
C ASN A 108 -19.07 -12.83 7.52
N ASP A 109 -19.31 -13.40 8.70
CA ASP A 109 -18.23 -13.80 9.62
C ASP A 109 -17.23 -14.78 9.00
N LYS A 110 -17.69 -15.68 8.12
CA LYS A 110 -16.82 -16.67 7.47
C LYS A 110 -15.98 -16.04 6.35
N THR A 111 -16.44 -14.94 5.76
CA THR A 111 -15.82 -14.35 4.57
C THR A 111 -14.94 -13.14 4.89
N TRP A 112 -15.11 -12.48 6.06
CA TRP A 112 -14.37 -11.26 6.36
C TRP A 112 -12.84 -11.48 6.39
N SER A 113 -12.36 -12.51 7.09
CA SER A 113 -10.92 -12.82 7.12
C SER A 113 -10.37 -13.17 5.74
N THR A 114 -11.17 -13.88 4.93
CA THR A 114 -10.81 -14.20 3.54
C THR A 114 -10.72 -12.95 2.68
N ILE A 115 -11.63 -12.01 2.84
CA ILE A 115 -11.65 -10.72 2.12
C ILE A 115 -10.41 -9.88 2.48
N VAL A 116 -10.04 -9.81 3.77
CA VAL A 116 -8.81 -9.11 4.21
C VAL A 116 -7.57 -9.76 3.61
N ALA A 117 -7.47 -11.09 3.63
CA ALA A 117 -6.36 -11.83 3.02
C ALA A 117 -6.31 -11.66 1.49
N GLN A 118 -7.48 -11.58 0.82
CA GLN A 118 -7.57 -11.33 -0.61
C GLN A 118 -7.06 -9.93 -0.98
N LEU A 119 -7.43 -8.91 -0.19
CA LEU A 119 -6.91 -7.55 -0.39
C LEU A 119 -5.37 -7.53 -0.27
N ASP A 120 -4.83 -8.11 0.80
CA ASP A 120 -3.38 -8.21 1.02
C ASP A 120 -2.67 -8.92 -0.15
N GLY A 121 -3.21 -10.05 -0.61
CA GLY A 121 -2.67 -10.80 -1.74
C GLY A 121 -2.62 -10.00 -3.04
N ILE A 122 -3.69 -9.27 -3.36
CA ILE A 122 -3.75 -8.44 -4.59
C ILE A 122 -2.75 -7.28 -4.52
N LEU A 123 -2.63 -6.62 -3.36
CA LEU A 123 -1.70 -5.51 -3.20
C LEU A 123 -0.24 -5.99 -3.21
N THR A 124 0.04 -7.14 -2.59
CA THR A 124 1.35 -7.80 -2.70
C THR A 124 1.69 -8.13 -4.16
N GLU A 125 0.73 -8.65 -4.92
CA GLU A 125 0.95 -8.96 -6.34
C GLU A 125 1.21 -7.69 -7.17
N TRP A 126 0.54 -6.57 -6.89
CA TRP A 126 0.86 -5.28 -7.51
C TRP A 126 2.32 -4.90 -7.33
N GLU A 127 2.84 -4.96 -6.09
CA GLU A 127 4.25 -4.66 -5.79
C GLU A 127 5.19 -5.58 -6.57
N GLN A 128 4.92 -6.88 -6.60
CA GLN A 128 5.73 -7.87 -7.34
C GLN A 128 5.73 -7.59 -8.84
N GLN A 129 4.57 -7.30 -9.41
CA GLN A 129 4.43 -7.03 -10.84
C GLN A 129 5.11 -5.71 -11.25
N VAL A 130 5.02 -4.67 -10.45
CA VAL A 130 5.73 -3.40 -10.69
C VAL A 130 7.24 -3.57 -10.50
N GLN A 131 7.69 -4.37 -9.52
CA GLN A 131 9.10 -4.68 -9.33
C GLN A 131 9.69 -5.43 -10.54
N ALA A 132 8.94 -6.34 -11.15
CA ALA A 132 9.37 -7.19 -12.26
C ALA A 132 9.21 -6.53 -13.65
N ALA A 133 8.37 -5.50 -13.78
CA ALA A 133 8.08 -4.86 -15.07
C ALA A 133 9.32 -4.18 -15.67
N ASP A 134 9.43 -4.14 -16.99
CA ASP A 134 10.43 -3.33 -17.67
C ASP A 134 10.05 -1.83 -17.66
N GLU A 135 11.02 -0.95 -17.98
CA GLU A 135 10.82 0.50 -17.98
C GLU A 135 9.77 0.95 -19.00
N LYS A 136 9.66 0.30 -20.16
CA LYS A 136 8.66 0.61 -21.18
C LYS A 136 7.25 0.36 -20.65
N LYS A 137 7.04 -0.74 -19.96
CA LYS A 137 5.76 -1.08 -19.32
C LYS A 137 5.44 -0.10 -18.20
N LEU A 138 6.42 0.25 -17.36
CA LEU A 138 6.22 1.25 -16.31
C LEU A 138 5.84 2.60 -16.89
N GLN A 139 6.50 3.05 -17.97
CA GLN A 139 6.16 4.29 -18.67
C GLN A 139 4.75 4.28 -19.28
N ALA A 140 4.28 3.12 -19.73
CA ALA A 140 2.92 3.00 -20.25
C ALA A 140 1.84 2.99 -19.16
N TRP A 141 2.20 2.56 -17.93
CA TRP A 141 1.25 2.30 -16.86
C TRP A 141 1.40 3.19 -15.62
N TYR A 142 2.39 4.10 -15.56
CA TYR A 142 2.68 4.88 -14.35
C TYR A 142 1.46 5.61 -13.79
N SER A 143 0.66 6.20 -14.66
CA SER A 143 -0.53 6.95 -14.25
C SER A 143 -1.57 6.03 -13.57
N THR A 144 -1.83 4.85 -14.17
CA THR A 144 -2.75 3.88 -13.57
C THR A 144 -2.23 3.38 -12.22
N ILE A 145 -0.93 3.07 -12.11
CA ILE A 145 -0.32 2.59 -10.86
C ILE A 145 -0.39 3.69 -9.78
N ALA A 146 -0.10 4.93 -10.13
CA ALA A 146 -0.23 6.05 -9.21
C ALA A 146 -1.68 6.26 -8.73
N HIS A 147 -2.66 6.14 -9.64
CA HIS A 147 -4.08 6.23 -9.28
C HIS A 147 -4.53 5.08 -8.38
N ILE A 148 -4.00 3.87 -8.56
CA ILE A 148 -4.25 2.74 -7.64
C ILE A 148 -3.77 3.11 -6.22
N GLY A 149 -2.56 3.62 -6.06
CA GLY A 149 -2.05 4.07 -4.76
C GLY A 149 -2.95 5.15 -4.13
N THR A 150 -3.29 6.21 -4.87
CA THR A 150 -4.14 7.30 -4.34
C THR A 150 -5.57 6.82 -4.04
N HIS A 151 -6.14 5.92 -4.83
CA HIS A 151 -7.45 5.31 -4.57
C HIS A 151 -7.45 4.47 -3.29
N ASN A 152 -6.40 3.68 -3.08
CA ASN A 152 -6.22 2.92 -1.85
C ASN A 152 -6.12 3.84 -0.63
N ALA A 153 -5.31 4.90 -0.68
CA ALA A 153 -5.18 5.89 0.39
C ALA A 153 -6.51 6.60 0.69
N TYR A 154 -7.26 6.99 -0.35
CA TYR A 154 -8.56 7.65 -0.22
C TYR A 154 -9.56 6.80 0.58
N HIS A 155 -9.73 5.53 0.22
CA HIS A 155 -10.65 4.64 0.92
C HIS A 155 -10.12 4.19 2.28
N THR A 156 -8.82 4.08 2.46
CA THR A 156 -8.20 3.84 3.78
C THR A 156 -8.54 4.95 4.76
N GLY A 157 -8.50 6.21 4.31
CA GLY A 157 -8.92 7.35 5.12
C GLY A 157 -10.39 7.25 5.57
N GLN A 158 -11.30 6.80 4.70
CA GLN A 158 -12.70 6.56 5.04
C GLN A 158 -12.86 5.43 6.07
N ILE A 159 -12.13 4.32 5.90
CA ILE A 159 -12.11 3.21 6.86
C ILE A 159 -11.65 3.69 8.24
N LEU A 160 -10.56 4.44 8.31
CA LEU A 160 -10.02 4.99 9.56
C LEU A 160 -10.98 5.98 10.21
N TYR A 161 -11.66 6.81 9.42
CA TYR A 161 -12.68 7.73 9.93
C TYR A 161 -13.80 6.96 10.65
N ILE A 162 -14.34 5.89 10.02
CA ILE A 162 -15.37 5.05 10.63
C ILE A 162 -14.86 4.41 11.92
N ARG A 163 -13.65 3.85 11.92
CA ARG A 163 -13.05 3.22 13.12
C ARG A 163 -12.89 4.20 14.26
N LYS A 164 -12.37 5.39 13.99
CA LYS A 164 -12.20 6.44 15.03
C LYS A 164 -13.54 6.92 15.57
N MET A 165 -14.48 7.19 14.70
CA MET A 165 -15.85 7.60 15.10
C MET A 165 -16.54 6.56 16.00
N LYS A 166 -16.26 5.27 15.77
CA LYS A 166 -16.84 4.15 16.53
C LYS A 166 -16.03 3.73 17.76
N GLY A 167 -14.89 4.36 18.03
CA GLY A 167 -13.99 3.94 19.12
C GLY A 167 -13.31 2.56 18.87
N TRP A 168 -13.22 2.12 17.64
CA TRP A 168 -12.56 0.85 17.25
C TRP A 168 -11.11 1.04 16.81
N TRP A 169 -10.58 2.22 16.95
CA TRP A 169 -9.21 2.56 16.63
C TRP A 169 -8.36 2.70 17.89
N GLN A 170 -7.16 2.16 17.84
CA GLN A 170 -6.14 2.30 18.87
C GLN A 170 -5.03 3.21 18.35
N ASP A 171 -4.73 4.29 19.07
CA ASP A 171 -3.82 5.33 18.60
C ASP A 171 -2.38 4.84 18.38
N GLU A 172 -1.95 3.79 19.08
CA GLU A 172 -0.65 3.12 18.86
C GLU A 172 -0.51 2.51 17.46
N ASN A 173 -1.62 2.23 16.79
CA ASN A 173 -1.61 1.77 15.39
C ASN A 173 -1.41 2.91 14.38
N GLY A 174 -1.48 4.15 14.83
CA GLY A 174 -1.25 5.33 14.00
C GLY A 174 0.19 5.52 13.55
N VAL A 175 0.42 6.53 12.71
CA VAL A 175 1.76 7.06 12.43
C VAL A 175 2.14 8.05 13.52
N LYS A 176 3.43 8.11 13.85
CA LYS A 176 3.99 9.00 14.88
C LYS A 176 4.49 10.28 14.24
#